data_b55f6e3a112301473b665da36b0d2d7f
#
_entry.id   b55f6e3a112301473b665da36b0d2d7f
#
_cell.length_a   1.000
_cell.length_b   1.000
_cell.length_c   1.000
_cell.angle_alpha   90.00
_cell.angle_beta   90.00
_cell.angle_gamma   90.00
#
_symmetry.space_group_name_H-M   'P 1'
#
loop_
_entity.id
_entity.type
_entity.pdbx_description
1 polymer ?
#
loop_
_entity_poly.entity_id
_entity_poly.type
_entity_poly.pdbx_seq_one_letter_code
_entity_poly.pdbx_strand_id
1 'polypeptide(L)'
;ESMRKNKQLHYKTSAVTPGHYFEVFERSAKAGIPTVYLCFPAALSSSFYAAQQAAQMIKEQYPDFELYVVDNGAPSVAAELLAIEAVHQANSGLTAHELAKWANDAHYFLHGYFTLETLDALAAGGRIPPAAANIGGKLDVKPEISYDAAGALSLKSICRGRKKALRAIIQDFRDNYSYDL
;
A
#
# COMPACT_ATOMS: atom_id res chain seq x y z
N GLU A 1 -4.58 21.12 -3.58
CA GLU A 1 -5.14 22.48 -3.67
C GLU A 1 -5.68 22.76 -5.09
N SER A 2 -4.96 22.42 -6.16
CA SER A 2 -5.41 22.60 -7.55
C SER A 2 -6.68 21.82 -7.90
N MET A 3 -6.84 20.58 -7.43
CA MET A 3 -8.07 19.78 -7.61
C MET A 3 -9.29 20.39 -6.91
N ARG A 4 -9.09 21.06 -5.77
CA ARG A 4 -10.18 21.76 -5.08
C ARG A 4 -10.62 23.03 -5.80
N LYS A 5 -9.67 23.71 -6.46
CA LYS A 5 -9.92 24.97 -7.22
C LYS A 5 -10.53 24.72 -8.59
N ASN A 6 -10.24 23.59 -9.21
CA ASN A 6 -10.74 23.25 -10.54
C ASN A 6 -11.29 21.81 -10.58
N LYS A 7 -12.60 21.68 -10.46
CA LYS A 7 -13.32 20.38 -10.48
C LYS A 7 -13.23 19.65 -11.83
N GLN A 8 -12.80 20.29 -12.88
CA GLN A 8 -12.60 19.67 -14.20
C GLN A 8 -11.21 19.05 -14.37
N LEU A 9 -10.28 19.31 -13.44
CA LEU A 9 -8.96 18.71 -13.45
C LEU A 9 -9.00 17.28 -12.88
N HIS A 10 -8.86 16.30 -13.77
CA HIS A 10 -8.74 14.91 -13.40
C HIS A 10 -7.27 14.48 -13.49
N TYR A 11 -6.65 14.26 -12.34
CA TYR A 11 -5.30 13.70 -12.27
C TYR A 11 -5.39 12.18 -12.44
N LYS A 12 -4.51 11.66 -13.29
CA LYS A 12 -4.34 10.21 -13.48
C LYS A 12 -2.99 9.79 -12.91
N THR A 13 -2.92 8.58 -12.42
CA THR A 13 -1.68 7.92 -12.02
C THR A 13 -1.41 6.74 -12.94
N SER A 14 -0.15 6.44 -13.17
CA SER A 14 0.29 5.22 -13.84
C SER A 14 1.27 4.47 -12.95
N ALA A 15 1.35 3.16 -13.11
CA ALA A 15 2.38 2.37 -12.46
C ALA A 15 3.77 2.75 -12.99
N VAL A 16 4.79 2.54 -12.16
CA VAL A 16 6.19 2.61 -12.56
C VAL A 16 6.49 1.50 -13.56
N THR A 17 7.29 1.79 -14.58
CA THR A 17 7.62 0.81 -15.62
C THR A 17 8.68 -0.19 -15.14
N PRO A 18 8.72 -1.42 -15.70
CA PRO A 18 9.77 -2.39 -15.39
C PRO A 18 11.18 -1.85 -15.65
N GLY A 19 11.36 -1.07 -16.73
CA GLY A 19 12.67 -0.47 -17.05
C GLY A 19 13.17 0.48 -15.97
N HIS A 20 12.29 1.29 -15.38
CA HIS A 20 12.67 2.19 -14.29
C HIS A 20 13.03 1.41 -13.01
N TYR A 21 12.27 0.35 -12.67
CA TYR A 21 12.63 -0.55 -11.57
C TYR A 21 13.98 -1.22 -11.82
N PHE A 22 14.22 -1.68 -13.05
CA PHE A 22 15.49 -2.28 -13.44
C PHE A 22 16.68 -1.34 -13.16
N GLU A 23 16.59 -0.08 -13.61
CA GLU A 23 17.63 0.94 -13.37
C GLU A 23 17.93 1.15 -11.87
N VAL A 24 16.89 1.08 -11.04
CA VAL A 24 17.03 1.26 -9.57
C VAL A 24 17.69 0.01 -8.97
N PHE A 25 17.19 -1.18 -9.29
CA PHE A 25 17.70 -2.45 -8.75
C PHE A 25 19.13 -2.74 -9.22
N GLU A 26 19.46 -2.37 -10.46
CA GLU A 26 20.80 -2.54 -11.02
C GLU A 26 21.86 -1.78 -10.23
N ARG A 27 21.53 -0.64 -9.65
CA ARG A 27 22.45 0.11 -8.78
C ARG A 27 22.86 -0.70 -7.55
N SER A 28 21.89 -1.35 -6.91
CA SER A 28 22.15 -2.22 -5.76
C SER A 28 22.92 -3.48 -6.18
N ALA A 29 22.57 -4.07 -7.32
CA ALA A 29 23.28 -5.24 -7.88
C ALA A 29 24.74 -4.94 -8.17
N LYS A 30 25.04 -3.80 -8.82
CA LYS A 30 26.41 -3.34 -9.08
C LYS A 30 27.20 -3.05 -7.80
N ALA A 31 26.52 -2.61 -6.75
CA ALA A 31 27.12 -2.36 -5.44
C ALA A 31 27.26 -3.64 -4.58
N GLY A 32 26.67 -4.76 -5.01
CA GLY A 32 26.65 -6.02 -4.25
C GLY A 32 25.87 -5.92 -2.93
N ILE A 33 24.86 -5.03 -2.87
CA ILE A 33 24.08 -4.79 -1.65
C ILE A 33 22.77 -5.59 -1.71
N PRO A 34 22.62 -6.69 -0.94
CA PRO A 34 21.37 -7.45 -0.87
C PRO A 34 20.18 -6.54 -0.60
N THR A 35 19.10 -6.71 -1.36
CA THR A 35 18.01 -5.73 -1.39
C THR A 35 16.66 -6.39 -1.17
N VAL A 36 15.87 -5.84 -0.24
CA VAL A 36 14.44 -6.13 -0.08
C VAL A 36 13.65 -4.90 -0.48
N TYR A 37 12.79 -5.04 -1.47
CA TYR A 37 11.91 -3.98 -1.95
C TYR A 37 10.47 -4.21 -1.47
N LEU A 38 10.00 -3.37 -0.54
CA LEU A 38 8.62 -3.37 -0.07
C LEU A 38 7.76 -2.60 -1.09
N CYS A 39 7.05 -3.34 -1.93
CA CYS A 39 6.28 -2.76 -3.02
C CYS A 39 4.86 -2.39 -2.58
N PHE A 40 4.32 -1.37 -3.21
CA PHE A 40 2.91 -0.99 -3.07
C PHE A 40 1.99 -2.15 -3.45
N PRO A 41 0.82 -2.33 -2.76
CA PRO A 41 -0.03 -3.50 -2.90
C PRO A 41 -0.41 -3.85 -4.33
N ALA A 42 -0.24 -5.12 -4.70
CA ALA A 42 -0.60 -5.65 -6.02
C ALA A 42 -2.09 -5.47 -6.33
N ALA A 43 -2.94 -5.55 -5.32
CA ALA A 43 -4.37 -5.32 -5.45
C ALA A 43 -4.74 -3.88 -5.84
N LEU A 44 -3.85 -2.91 -5.61
CA LEU A 44 -4.10 -1.49 -5.87
C LEU A 44 -3.30 -0.93 -7.05
N SER A 45 -2.21 -1.60 -7.44
CA SER A 45 -1.33 -1.11 -8.51
C SER A 45 -0.59 -2.24 -9.22
N SER A 46 -0.45 -2.14 -10.53
CA SER A 46 0.42 -3.03 -11.31
C SER A 46 1.92 -2.81 -11.08
N SER A 47 2.31 -1.88 -10.21
CA SER A 47 3.71 -1.62 -9.85
C SER A 47 4.42 -2.86 -9.29
N PHE A 48 3.70 -3.70 -8.54
CA PHE A 48 4.25 -4.96 -8.03
C PHE A 48 4.70 -5.91 -9.16
N TYR A 49 3.85 -6.12 -10.15
CA TYR A 49 4.18 -6.97 -11.30
C TYR A 49 5.30 -6.38 -12.16
N ALA A 50 5.34 -5.05 -12.31
CA ALA A 50 6.42 -4.36 -12.99
C ALA A 50 7.77 -4.51 -12.26
N ALA A 51 7.75 -4.45 -10.91
CA ALA A 51 8.93 -4.69 -10.09
C ALA A 51 9.40 -6.16 -10.17
N GLN A 52 8.47 -7.12 -10.18
CA GLN A 52 8.80 -8.53 -10.37
C GLN A 52 9.42 -8.81 -11.74
N GLN A 53 8.90 -8.20 -12.81
CA GLN A 53 9.51 -8.31 -14.14
C GLN A 53 10.94 -7.75 -14.14
N ALA A 54 11.16 -6.60 -13.53
CA ALA A 54 12.49 -6.01 -13.39
C ALA A 54 13.42 -6.91 -12.56
N ALA A 55 12.93 -7.53 -11.49
CA ALA A 55 13.71 -8.45 -10.68
C ALA A 55 14.15 -9.69 -11.49
N GLN A 56 13.27 -10.20 -12.37
CA GLN A 56 13.63 -11.29 -13.27
C GLN A 56 14.75 -10.87 -14.25
N MET A 57 14.65 -9.68 -14.84
CA MET A 57 15.70 -9.14 -15.72
C MET A 57 17.03 -8.96 -14.97
N ILE A 58 16.98 -8.49 -13.73
CA ILE A 58 18.16 -8.38 -12.86
C ILE A 58 18.79 -9.74 -12.61
N LYS A 59 17.99 -10.76 -12.31
CA LYS A 59 18.49 -12.12 -12.06
C LYS A 59 19.19 -12.73 -13.28
N GLU A 60 18.75 -12.40 -14.49
CA GLU A 60 19.40 -12.85 -15.72
C GLU A 60 20.79 -12.23 -15.91
N GLN A 61 20.99 -10.96 -15.50
CA GLN A 61 22.27 -10.26 -15.65
C GLN A 61 23.19 -10.41 -14.42
N TYR A 62 22.60 -10.57 -13.24
CA TYR A 62 23.28 -10.65 -11.95
C TYR A 62 22.79 -11.87 -11.16
N PRO A 63 23.10 -13.11 -11.58
CA PRO A 63 22.48 -14.34 -11.05
C PRO A 63 22.72 -14.55 -9.55
N ASP A 64 23.84 -14.04 -9.02
CA ASP A 64 24.20 -14.16 -7.60
C ASP A 64 23.68 -13.01 -6.74
N PHE A 65 22.99 -12.04 -7.34
CA PHE A 65 22.46 -10.90 -6.59
C PHE A 65 21.17 -11.25 -5.86
N GLU A 66 21.15 -10.97 -4.56
CA GLU A 66 19.98 -11.16 -3.72
C GLU A 66 19.02 -9.97 -3.82
N LEU A 67 17.89 -10.17 -4.52
CA LEU A 67 16.80 -9.21 -4.65
C LEU A 67 15.45 -9.87 -4.34
N TYR A 68 14.74 -9.31 -3.39
CA TYR A 68 13.41 -9.76 -2.98
C TYR A 68 12.39 -8.64 -3.19
N VAL A 69 11.34 -8.89 -3.96
CA VAL A 69 10.20 -7.99 -4.15
C VAL A 69 9.04 -8.52 -3.33
N VAL A 70 8.66 -7.77 -2.29
CA VAL A 70 7.62 -8.12 -1.33
C VAL A 70 6.41 -7.23 -1.55
N ASP A 71 5.22 -7.82 -1.69
CA ASP A 71 3.96 -7.07 -1.60
C ASP A 71 3.75 -6.64 -0.15
N ASN A 72 3.69 -5.34 0.10
CA ASN A 72 3.54 -4.84 1.46
C ASN A 72 2.10 -4.92 2.00
N GLY A 73 1.13 -5.37 1.19
CA GLY A 73 -0.26 -5.62 1.58
C GLY A 73 -1.06 -4.38 2.02
N ALA A 74 -0.41 -3.24 2.22
CA ALA A 74 -1.04 -2.06 2.78
C ALA A 74 -0.47 -0.75 2.21
N PRO A 75 -1.30 0.26 1.92
CA PRO A 75 -0.83 1.55 1.43
C PRO A 75 -0.55 2.54 2.57
N SER A 76 0.08 3.67 2.23
CA SER A 76 0.20 4.87 3.07
C SER A 76 0.95 4.61 4.39
N VAL A 77 0.39 5.04 5.52
CA VAL A 77 1.02 4.96 6.85
C VAL A 77 1.31 3.51 7.26
N ALA A 78 0.48 2.55 6.88
CA ALA A 78 0.74 1.14 7.19
C ALA A 78 1.98 0.61 6.44
N ALA A 79 2.18 1.03 5.18
CA ALA A 79 3.42 0.74 4.45
C ALA A 79 4.64 1.38 5.11
N GLU A 80 4.49 2.61 5.63
CA GLU A 80 5.55 3.30 6.37
C GLU A 80 5.91 2.56 7.66
N LEU A 81 4.93 2.11 8.44
CA LEU A 81 5.17 1.32 9.65
C LEU A 81 5.91 0.02 9.34
N LEU A 82 5.51 -0.70 8.28
CA LEU A 82 6.23 -1.90 7.85
C LEU A 82 7.67 -1.59 7.47
N ALA A 83 7.91 -0.49 6.75
CA ALA A 83 9.25 -0.09 6.33
C ALA A 83 10.14 0.28 7.53
N ILE A 84 9.60 1.00 8.51
CA ILE A 84 10.33 1.34 9.75
C ILE A 84 10.71 0.06 10.51
N GLU A 85 9.76 -0.86 10.68
CA GLU A 85 10.02 -2.11 11.38
C GLU A 85 10.98 -3.00 10.60
N ALA A 86 10.89 -3.05 9.26
CA ALA A 86 11.85 -3.76 8.43
C ALA A 86 13.30 -3.26 8.63
N VAL A 87 13.49 -1.95 8.80
CA VAL A 87 14.80 -1.37 9.13
C VAL A 87 15.28 -1.83 10.51
N HIS A 88 14.38 -1.89 11.51
CA HIS A 88 14.73 -2.42 12.84
C HIS A 88 15.14 -3.90 12.76
N GLN A 89 14.41 -4.72 12.01
CA GLN A 89 14.71 -6.13 11.83
C GLN A 89 16.05 -6.33 11.11
N ALA A 90 16.33 -5.55 10.06
CA ALA A 90 17.61 -5.57 9.37
C ALA A 90 18.76 -5.17 10.30
N ASN A 91 18.60 -4.12 11.09
CA ASN A 91 19.59 -3.69 12.08
C ASN A 91 19.79 -4.69 13.23
N SER A 92 18.79 -5.54 13.48
CA SER A 92 18.88 -6.65 14.45
C SER A 92 19.59 -7.88 13.87
N GLY A 93 19.99 -7.85 12.59
CA GLY A 93 20.85 -8.83 11.97
C GLY A 93 20.16 -9.81 11.01
N LEU A 94 18.88 -9.59 10.63
CA LEU A 94 18.25 -10.42 9.62
C LEU A 94 18.95 -10.24 8.27
N THR A 95 19.22 -11.35 7.60
CA THR A 95 19.66 -11.36 6.20
C THR A 95 18.53 -10.85 5.28
N ALA A 96 18.85 -10.49 4.04
CA ALA A 96 17.84 -10.04 3.08
C ALA A 96 16.75 -11.11 2.85
N HIS A 97 17.13 -12.39 2.81
CA HIS A 97 16.20 -13.51 2.69
C HIS A 97 15.25 -13.59 3.90
N GLU A 98 15.79 -13.56 5.11
CA GLU A 98 15.00 -13.61 6.35
C GLU A 98 14.09 -12.39 6.48
N LEU A 99 14.60 -11.21 6.14
CA LEU A 99 13.82 -9.96 6.14
C LEU A 99 12.65 -10.00 5.14
N ALA A 100 12.88 -10.53 3.93
CA ALA A 100 11.82 -10.71 2.94
C ALA A 100 10.74 -11.66 3.42
N LYS A 101 11.12 -12.78 4.05
CA LYS A 101 10.19 -13.73 4.67
C LYS A 101 9.41 -13.07 5.80
N TRP A 102 10.11 -12.40 6.72
CA TRP A 102 9.48 -11.65 7.80
C TRP A 102 8.46 -10.62 7.27
N ALA A 103 8.82 -9.84 6.25
CA ALA A 103 7.94 -8.82 5.69
C ALA A 103 6.69 -9.42 5.03
N ASN A 104 6.82 -10.57 4.36
CA ASN A 104 5.68 -11.32 3.81
C ASN A 104 4.71 -11.81 4.88
N ASP A 105 5.21 -12.13 6.08
CA ASP A 105 4.37 -12.55 7.20
C ASP A 105 3.82 -11.34 7.96
N ALA A 106 4.63 -10.30 8.17
CA ALA A 106 4.30 -9.13 8.96
C ALA A 106 3.16 -8.28 8.36
N HIS A 107 3.04 -8.23 7.02
CA HIS A 107 1.99 -7.42 6.40
C HIS A 107 0.57 -7.87 6.78
N TYR A 108 0.36 -9.13 7.14
CA TYR A 108 -0.95 -9.63 7.62
C TYR A 108 -1.36 -9.06 8.97
N PHE A 109 -0.43 -8.53 9.73
CA PHE A 109 -0.66 -7.88 11.02
C PHE A 109 -0.82 -6.36 10.92
N LEU A 110 -0.73 -5.81 9.69
CA LEU A 110 -0.96 -4.40 9.45
C LEU A 110 -2.44 -4.13 9.25
N HIS A 111 -2.98 -3.28 10.09
CA HIS A 111 -4.36 -2.85 10.00
C HIS A 111 -4.43 -1.35 9.77
N GLY A 112 -5.18 -0.92 8.78
CA GLY A 112 -5.31 0.47 8.43
C GLY A 112 -6.77 0.85 8.20
N TYR A 113 -7.15 1.99 8.75
CA TYR A 113 -8.48 2.57 8.61
C TYR A 113 -8.36 3.99 8.14
N PHE A 114 -9.18 4.37 7.20
CA PHE A 114 -9.22 5.75 6.73
C PHE A 114 -10.63 6.16 6.27
N THR A 115 -10.84 7.46 6.17
CA THR A 115 -12.06 8.03 5.62
C THR A 115 -11.71 9.11 4.59
N LEU A 116 -12.56 9.26 3.60
CA LEU A 116 -12.40 10.23 2.51
C LEU A 116 -13.58 11.19 2.47
N GLU A 117 -13.37 12.38 1.90
CA GLU A 117 -14.44 13.34 1.64
C GLU A 117 -15.40 12.81 0.57
N THR A 118 -14.87 12.21 -0.52
CA THR A 118 -15.64 11.55 -1.58
C THR A 118 -14.90 10.30 -2.05
N LEU A 119 -15.63 9.38 -2.68
CA LEU A 119 -15.08 8.17 -3.30
C LEU A 119 -14.75 8.34 -4.78
N ASP A 120 -14.99 9.51 -5.35
CA ASP A 120 -14.90 9.76 -6.80
C ASP A 120 -13.53 9.43 -7.37
N ALA A 121 -12.46 9.81 -6.67
CA ALA A 121 -11.09 9.55 -7.12
C ALA A 121 -10.74 8.05 -7.11
N LEU A 122 -11.21 7.30 -6.12
CA LEU A 122 -11.01 5.84 -6.05
C LEU A 122 -11.78 5.11 -7.14
N ALA A 123 -13.02 5.53 -7.41
CA ALA A 123 -13.85 4.95 -8.47
C ALA A 123 -13.29 5.29 -9.86
N ALA A 124 -12.92 6.54 -10.10
CA ALA A 124 -12.28 6.97 -11.36
C ALA A 124 -10.93 6.26 -11.59
N GLY A 125 -10.22 5.94 -10.51
CA GLY A 125 -8.98 5.16 -10.54
C GLY A 125 -9.21 3.65 -10.68
N GLY A 126 -10.45 3.15 -10.53
CA GLY A 126 -10.78 1.73 -10.58
C GLY A 126 -10.33 0.92 -9.34
N ARG A 127 -10.05 1.55 -8.19
CA ARG A 127 -9.66 0.89 -6.94
C ARG A 127 -10.85 0.53 -6.07
N ILE A 128 -12.03 1.02 -6.41
CA ILE A 128 -13.34 0.57 -5.90
C ILE A 128 -14.31 0.43 -7.08
N PRO A 129 -15.36 -0.41 -6.95
CA PRO A 129 -16.40 -0.49 -7.97
C PRO A 129 -17.07 0.87 -8.20
N PRO A 130 -17.42 1.25 -9.46
CA PRO A 130 -18.10 2.51 -9.75
C PRO A 130 -19.41 2.71 -8.98
N ALA A 131 -20.14 1.63 -8.69
CA ALA A 131 -21.36 1.67 -7.89
C ALA A 131 -21.11 2.18 -6.45
N ALA A 132 -19.93 1.96 -5.89
CA ALA A 132 -19.57 2.45 -4.56
C ALA A 132 -19.40 3.99 -4.53
N ALA A 133 -19.03 4.63 -5.65
CA ALA A 133 -18.92 6.09 -5.73
C ALA A 133 -20.26 6.80 -5.46
N ASN A 134 -21.36 6.19 -5.87
CA ASN A 134 -22.72 6.76 -5.67
C ASN A 134 -23.13 6.86 -4.20
N ILE A 135 -22.43 6.17 -3.30
CA ILE A 135 -22.68 6.19 -1.86
C ILE A 135 -22.18 7.50 -1.25
N GLY A 136 -21.04 8.03 -1.72
CA GLY A 136 -20.39 9.24 -1.18
C GLY A 136 -20.97 10.57 -1.65
N GLY A 137 -21.76 10.60 -2.72
CA GLY A 137 -22.29 11.83 -3.33
C GLY A 137 -23.53 12.43 -2.65
N LYS A 138 -24.11 11.74 -1.67
CA LYS A 138 -25.35 12.16 -1.02
C LYS A 138 -25.13 12.53 0.45
N LEU A 139 -25.42 13.80 0.80
CA LEU A 139 -25.67 14.29 2.15
C LEU A 139 -24.58 13.97 3.21
N ASP A 140 -23.35 14.46 3.01
CA ASP A 140 -22.27 14.40 4.02
C ASP A 140 -21.96 12.97 4.50
N VAL A 141 -22.07 12.00 3.58
CA VAL A 141 -21.74 10.61 3.83
C VAL A 141 -20.23 10.43 3.77
N LYS A 142 -19.66 9.83 4.80
CA LYS A 142 -18.22 9.53 4.91
C LYS A 142 -18.04 8.02 5.04
N PRO A 143 -17.31 7.39 4.12
CA PRO A 143 -17.00 5.97 4.21
C PRO A 143 -15.90 5.74 5.26
N GLU A 144 -16.02 4.66 5.98
CA GLU A 144 -14.92 4.03 6.69
C GLU A 144 -14.38 2.91 5.80
N ILE A 145 -13.09 3.01 5.46
CA ILE A 145 -12.43 2.11 4.54
C ILE A 145 -11.25 1.46 5.24
N SER A 146 -11.06 0.18 4.97
CA SER A 146 -9.89 -0.60 5.35
C SER A 146 -9.37 -1.32 4.11
N TYR A 147 -8.48 -2.27 4.27
CA TYR A 147 -8.07 -3.22 3.24
C TYR A 147 -8.20 -4.65 3.77
N ASP A 148 -8.39 -5.58 2.86
CA ASP A 148 -8.44 -7.01 3.17
C ASP A 148 -7.04 -7.64 3.18
N ALA A 149 -6.97 -8.94 3.43
CA ALA A 149 -5.72 -9.68 3.46
C ALA A 149 -4.96 -9.69 2.11
N ALA A 150 -5.64 -9.37 1.01
CA ALA A 150 -5.03 -9.22 -0.31
C ALA A 150 -4.58 -7.78 -0.60
N GLY A 151 -4.78 -6.84 0.34
CA GLY A 151 -4.47 -5.42 0.17
C GLY A 151 -5.50 -4.63 -0.65
N ALA A 152 -6.66 -5.24 -1.01
CA ALA A 152 -7.73 -4.56 -1.72
C ALA A 152 -8.57 -3.71 -0.76
N LEU A 153 -9.08 -2.56 -1.26
CA LEU A 153 -9.91 -1.67 -0.45
C LEU A 153 -11.25 -2.31 -0.10
N SER A 154 -11.61 -2.26 1.17
CA SER A 154 -12.83 -2.82 1.75
C SER A 154 -13.61 -1.72 2.48
N LEU A 155 -14.89 -1.55 2.10
CA LEU A 155 -15.81 -0.66 2.81
C LEU A 155 -16.28 -1.34 4.10
N LYS A 156 -15.95 -0.78 5.24
CA LYS A 156 -16.36 -1.29 6.56
C LYS A 156 -17.70 -0.73 7.00
N SER A 157 -17.83 0.57 6.98
CA SER A 157 -19.06 1.24 7.39
C SER A 157 -19.28 2.56 6.62
N ILE A 158 -20.47 3.12 6.78
CA ILE A 158 -20.85 4.40 6.21
C ILE A 158 -21.39 5.27 7.33
N CYS A 159 -20.73 6.40 7.57
CA CYS A 159 -21.09 7.35 8.60
C CYS A 159 -21.64 8.65 7.99
N ARG A 160 -22.51 9.33 8.72
CA ARG A 160 -22.94 10.68 8.37
C ARG A 160 -22.09 11.70 9.11
N GLY A 161 -21.32 12.47 8.35
CA GLY A 161 -20.39 13.46 8.86
C GLY A 161 -19.03 12.93 9.30
N ARG A 162 -17.98 13.72 9.03
CA ARG A 162 -16.59 13.36 9.32
C ARG A 162 -16.32 12.97 10.77
N LYS A 163 -16.96 13.69 11.71
CA LYS A 163 -16.77 13.41 13.15
C LYS A 163 -17.26 12.03 13.56
N LYS A 164 -18.37 11.56 12.97
CA LYS A 164 -18.88 10.20 13.22
C LYS A 164 -17.98 9.15 12.59
N ALA A 165 -17.52 9.38 11.37
CA ALA A 165 -16.59 8.45 10.71
C ALA A 165 -15.29 8.26 11.50
N LEU A 166 -14.68 9.35 11.99
CA LEU A 166 -13.49 9.28 12.83
C LEU A 166 -13.73 8.54 14.14
N ARG A 167 -14.91 8.71 14.76
CA ARG A 167 -15.27 7.97 15.98
C ARG A 167 -15.48 6.49 15.68
N ALA A 168 -16.10 6.12 14.55
CA ALA A 168 -16.27 4.75 14.14
C ALA A 168 -14.91 4.07 13.94
N ILE A 169 -13.98 4.70 13.25
CA ILE A 169 -12.60 4.21 13.09
C ILE A 169 -11.92 3.94 14.43
N ILE A 170 -12.01 4.90 15.37
CA ILE A 170 -11.42 4.73 16.70
C ILE A 170 -12.10 3.60 17.47
N GLN A 171 -13.41 3.45 17.34
CA GLN A 171 -14.15 2.40 18.01
C GLN A 171 -13.81 1.03 17.43
N ASP A 172 -13.78 0.89 16.09
CA ASP A 172 -13.42 -0.35 15.42
C ASP A 172 -12.02 -0.81 15.81
N PHE A 173 -11.08 0.15 15.89
CA PHE A 173 -9.74 -0.10 16.37
C PHE A 173 -9.71 -0.60 17.83
N ARG A 174 -10.48 -0.01 18.73
CA ARG A 174 -10.56 -0.43 20.13
C ARG A 174 -11.22 -1.80 20.32
N ASP A 175 -12.21 -2.11 19.50
CA ASP A 175 -12.99 -3.34 19.63
C ASP A 175 -12.25 -4.57 19.07
N ASN A 176 -11.37 -4.34 18.07
CA ASN A 176 -10.69 -5.42 17.36
C ASN A 176 -9.23 -5.61 17.78
N TYR A 177 -8.63 -4.68 18.50
CA TYR A 177 -7.23 -4.76 18.91
C TYR A 177 -7.10 -4.50 20.41
N SER A 178 -6.65 -5.52 21.13
CA SER A 178 -6.26 -5.38 22.54
C SER A 178 -4.81 -4.90 22.62
N TYR A 179 -4.57 -3.90 23.46
CA TYR A 179 -3.23 -3.45 23.82
C TYR A 179 -2.97 -3.89 25.25
N ASP A 180 -1.95 -4.69 25.43
CA ASP A 180 -1.21 -4.69 26.69
C ASP A 180 -0.18 -3.56 26.58
N LEU A 181 -0.53 -2.39 27.11
CA LEU A 181 0.37 -1.26 27.30
C LEU A 181 1.17 -1.44 28.58
#